data_31d37a901282a6e38ecfb35f747dcb92
#
_entry.id   31d37a901282a6e38ecfb35f747dcb92
#
_cell.length_a   1.000
_cell.length_b   1.000
_cell.length_c   1.000
_cell.angle_alpha   90.00
_cell.angle_beta   90.00
_cell.angle_gamma   90.00
#
_symmetry.space_group_name_H-M   'P 1'
#
loop_
_entity.id
_entity.type
_entity.pdbx_description
1 polymer ?
#
loop_
_entity_poly.entity_id
_entity_poly.type
_entity_poly.pdbx_seq_one_letter_code
_entity_poly.pdbx_strand_id
1 'polypeptide(L)'
;LEGYKEGWFEMQDLSCQRLVECMPAHATGRWLDACAGSGGKTLLLHEAYPDLQWFVTDSRENILQECSRRFQRAGWRNYSRALADWLSPEPAELGSFPSQFEGILLDAPCSGSGSWRNHPHLQLLGPSMNPMEFAEKQERMLNRLWTRVRSGGFLLYATCSVYSCENEDVVKGFLDSKEDSHLLFDRYLNASPQGGDTLYAALIQKK
;
A
#
# COMPACT_ATOMS: atom_id res chain seq x y z
N LEU A 1 -3.32 -7.63 -25.97
CA LEU A 1 -4.78 -7.62 -25.89
C LEU A 1 -5.27 -6.20 -26.12
N GLU A 2 -6.18 -6.00 -27.08
CA GLU A 2 -6.67 -4.67 -27.44
C GLU A 2 -7.43 -4.02 -26.28
N GLY A 3 -8.37 -4.72 -25.65
CA GLY A 3 -9.11 -4.22 -24.50
C GLY A 3 -8.23 -3.79 -23.30
N TYR A 4 -7.04 -4.39 -23.13
CA TYR A 4 -6.07 -3.91 -22.14
C TYR A 4 -5.51 -2.52 -22.53
N LYS A 5 -5.19 -2.33 -23.83
CA LYS A 5 -4.69 -1.03 -24.32
C LYS A 5 -5.75 0.07 -24.24
N GLU A 6 -7.00 -0.30 -24.37
CA GLU A 6 -8.16 0.57 -24.29
C GLU A 6 -8.67 0.79 -22.86
N GLY A 7 -8.05 0.12 -21.88
CA GLY A 7 -8.36 0.32 -20.46
C GLY A 7 -9.63 -0.40 -19.98
N TRP A 8 -10.13 -1.38 -20.71
CA TRP A 8 -11.32 -2.14 -20.32
C TRP A 8 -11.09 -3.05 -19.12
N PHE A 9 -9.85 -3.44 -18.87
CA PHE A 9 -9.44 -4.23 -17.72
C PHE A 9 -7.96 -4.04 -17.39
N GLU A 10 -7.61 -4.32 -16.14
CA GLU A 10 -6.23 -4.40 -15.64
C GLU A 10 -5.93 -5.80 -15.15
N MET A 11 -4.67 -6.23 -15.34
CA MET A 11 -4.20 -7.50 -14.79
C MET A 11 -3.60 -7.27 -13.41
N GLN A 12 -4.04 -8.06 -12.45
CA GLN A 12 -3.54 -8.00 -11.08
C GLN A 12 -3.57 -9.37 -10.43
N ASP A 13 -2.60 -9.64 -9.55
CA ASP A 13 -2.57 -10.87 -8.76
C ASP A 13 -3.82 -11.02 -7.90
N LEU A 14 -4.30 -12.26 -7.75
CA LEU A 14 -5.54 -12.56 -7.05
C LEU A 14 -5.50 -12.15 -5.57
N SER A 15 -4.36 -12.31 -4.90
CA SER A 15 -4.20 -11.89 -3.50
C SER A 15 -4.26 -10.37 -3.38
N CYS A 16 -3.68 -9.65 -4.35
CA CYS A 16 -3.80 -8.21 -4.41
C CYS A 16 -5.25 -7.75 -4.61
N GLN A 17 -6.04 -8.47 -5.42
CA GLN A 17 -7.46 -8.15 -5.62
C GLN A 17 -8.25 -8.27 -4.31
N ARG A 18 -7.87 -9.18 -3.42
CA ARG A 18 -8.51 -9.34 -2.10
C ARG A 18 -8.22 -8.21 -1.12
N LEU A 19 -7.33 -7.27 -1.44
CA LEU A 19 -7.08 -6.10 -0.60
C LEU A 19 -8.35 -5.25 -0.38
N VAL A 20 -9.30 -5.30 -1.31
CA VAL A 20 -10.62 -4.66 -1.15
C VAL A 20 -11.35 -5.14 0.12
N GLU A 21 -11.17 -6.43 0.50
CA GLU A 21 -11.76 -7.01 1.72
C GLU A 21 -11.16 -6.42 3.01
N CYS A 22 -10.05 -5.68 2.90
CA CYS A 22 -9.33 -5.09 4.03
C CYS A 22 -9.66 -3.62 4.24
N MET A 23 -10.44 -3.02 3.36
CA MET A 23 -10.89 -1.64 3.53
C MET A 23 -11.96 -1.56 4.63
N PRO A 24 -12.02 -0.44 5.38
CA PRO A 24 -13.11 -0.24 6.32
C PRO A 24 -14.46 -0.20 5.59
N ALA A 25 -15.50 -0.80 6.18
CA ALA A 25 -16.82 -0.95 5.56
C ALA A 25 -17.46 0.38 5.09
N HIS A 26 -17.10 1.48 5.75
CA HIS A 26 -17.61 2.84 5.46
C HIS A 26 -16.44 3.78 5.17
N ALA A 27 -15.51 3.35 4.31
CA ALA A 27 -14.43 4.21 3.86
C ALA A 27 -14.98 5.46 3.16
N THR A 28 -14.56 6.64 3.60
CA THR A 28 -15.00 7.93 3.04
C THR A 28 -13.84 8.91 3.00
N GLY A 29 -14.00 10.02 2.26
CA GLY A 29 -13.09 11.16 2.30
C GLY A 29 -11.79 10.94 1.55
N ARG A 30 -10.71 11.48 2.09
CA ARG A 30 -9.40 11.57 1.43
C ARG A 30 -8.51 10.40 1.86
N TRP A 31 -7.99 9.68 0.88
CA TRP A 31 -7.09 8.55 1.08
C TRP A 31 -5.75 8.81 0.40
N LEU A 32 -4.67 8.50 1.14
CA LEU A 32 -3.31 8.55 0.62
C LEU A 32 -2.82 7.12 0.34
N ASP A 33 -2.37 6.85 -0.88
CA ASP A 33 -1.49 5.72 -1.15
C ASP A 33 -0.05 6.21 -1.05
N ALA A 34 0.63 5.80 0.00
CA ALA A 34 1.97 6.30 0.34
C ALA A 34 3.08 5.69 -0.52
N CYS A 35 2.85 4.51 -1.09
CA CYS A 35 3.81 3.78 -1.93
C CYS A 35 3.11 3.21 -3.16
N ALA A 36 2.50 4.09 -3.96
CA ALA A 36 1.59 3.69 -5.02
C ALA A 36 2.22 2.80 -6.10
N GLY A 37 3.53 2.83 -6.24
CA GLY A 37 4.19 2.10 -7.30
C GLY A 37 3.58 2.47 -8.66
N SER A 38 3.29 1.47 -9.48
CA SER A 38 2.60 1.67 -10.76
C SER A 38 1.07 1.83 -10.64
N GLY A 39 0.51 1.97 -9.42
CA GLY A 39 -0.90 2.32 -9.18
C GLY A 39 -1.89 1.16 -9.22
N GLY A 40 -1.44 -0.09 -9.24
CA GLY A 40 -2.34 -1.24 -9.37
C GLY A 40 -3.33 -1.36 -8.20
N LYS A 41 -2.83 -1.29 -6.95
CA LYS A 41 -3.66 -1.37 -5.75
C LYS A 41 -4.57 -0.15 -5.61
N THR A 42 -4.05 1.06 -5.88
CA THR A 42 -4.86 2.28 -5.84
C THR A 42 -6.01 2.23 -6.82
N LEU A 43 -5.75 1.80 -8.07
CA LEU A 43 -6.81 1.70 -9.10
C LEU A 43 -7.89 0.68 -8.69
N LEU A 44 -7.49 -0.47 -8.17
CA LEU A 44 -8.42 -1.48 -7.66
C LEU A 44 -9.32 -0.90 -6.55
N LEU A 45 -8.73 -0.18 -5.59
CA LEU A 45 -9.48 0.40 -4.48
C LEU A 45 -10.36 1.56 -4.95
N HIS A 46 -9.93 2.33 -5.94
CA HIS A 46 -10.76 3.36 -6.57
C HIS A 46 -12.00 2.75 -7.25
N GLU A 47 -11.84 1.66 -7.99
CA GLU A 47 -12.97 0.97 -8.64
C GLU A 47 -13.99 0.43 -7.61
N ALA A 48 -13.50 -0.07 -6.48
CA ALA A 48 -14.34 -0.59 -5.40
C ALA A 48 -14.99 0.52 -4.55
N TYR A 49 -14.33 1.67 -4.44
CA TYR A 49 -14.73 2.83 -3.62
C TYR A 49 -14.60 4.12 -4.43
N PRO A 50 -15.47 4.37 -5.43
CA PRO A 50 -15.34 5.47 -6.38
C PRO A 50 -15.50 6.87 -5.77
N ASP A 51 -16.12 6.96 -4.60
CA ASP A 51 -16.36 8.22 -3.89
C ASP A 51 -15.15 8.69 -3.08
N LEU A 52 -14.08 7.88 -2.97
CA LEU A 52 -12.87 8.27 -2.27
C LEU A 52 -12.05 9.25 -3.12
N GLN A 53 -11.55 10.30 -2.47
CA GLN A 53 -10.58 11.20 -3.07
C GLN A 53 -9.17 10.67 -2.85
N TRP A 54 -8.51 10.24 -3.92
CA TRP A 54 -7.20 9.62 -3.85
C TRP A 54 -6.05 10.61 -4.05
N PHE A 55 -5.04 10.45 -3.20
CA PHE A 55 -3.74 11.09 -3.26
C PHE A 55 -2.70 9.99 -3.35
N VAL A 56 -1.77 10.09 -4.29
CA VAL A 56 -0.77 9.02 -4.52
C VAL A 56 0.64 9.57 -4.45
N THR A 57 1.52 8.85 -3.78
CA THR A 57 2.94 9.16 -3.70
C THR A 57 3.80 7.93 -3.99
N ASP A 58 4.98 8.14 -4.50
CA ASP A 58 6.09 7.17 -4.57
C ASP A 58 7.39 7.96 -4.57
N SER A 59 8.49 7.36 -4.15
CA SER A 59 9.82 7.98 -4.17
C SER A 59 10.47 7.99 -5.56
N ARG A 60 9.89 7.30 -6.54
CA ARG A 60 10.42 7.10 -7.90
C ARG A 60 9.55 7.79 -8.93
N GLU A 61 10.02 8.92 -9.47
CA GLU A 61 9.24 9.70 -10.45
C GLU A 61 8.87 8.90 -11.71
N ASN A 62 9.76 8.05 -12.22
CA ASN A 62 9.48 7.23 -13.39
C ASN A 62 8.31 6.25 -13.13
N ILE A 63 8.20 5.71 -11.92
CA ILE A 63 7.12 4.80 -11.52
C ILE A 63 5.80 5.57 -11.34
N LEU A 64 5.84 6.77 -10.77
CA LEU A 64 4.66 7.65 -10.72
C LEU A 64 4.14 8.03 -12.11
N GLN A 65 5.03 8.18 -13.09
CA GLN A 65 4.61 8.40 -14.48
C GLN A 65 3.89 7.17 -15.05
N GLU A 66 4.37 5.95 -14.74
CA GLU A 66 3.68 4.72 -15.12
C GLU A 66 2.31 4.59 -14.44
N CYS A 67 2.24 4.94 -13.15
CA CYS A 67 0.99 5.04 -12.41
C CYS A 67 -0.01 5.97 -13.14
N SER A 68 0.45 7.16 -13.52
CA SER A 68 -0.38 8.13 -14.26
C SER A 68 -0.86 7.59 -15.61
N ARG A 69 0.01 6.88 -16.35
CA ARG A 69 -0.37 6.25 -17.63
C ARG A 69 -1.41 5.15 -17.43
N ARG A 70 -1.28 4.34 -16.35
CA ARG A 70 -2.26 3.31 -15.99
C ARG A 70 -3.62 3.92 -15.67
N PHE A 71 -3.66 4.95 -14.81
CA PHE A 71 -4.90 5.64 -14.47
C PHE A 71 -5.56 6.28 -15.69
N GLN A 72 -4.77 6.94 -16.54
CA GLN A 72 -5.26 7.53 -17.78
C GLN A 72 -5.84 6.47 -18.72
N ARG A 73 -5.20 5.29 -18.85
CA ARG A 73 -5.70 4.17 -19.64
C ARG A 73 -7.04 3.65 -19.11
N ALA A 74 -7.19 3.54 -17.77
CA ALA A 74 -8.44 3.17 -17.12
C ALA A 74 -9.50 4.30 -17.11
N GLY A 75 -9.23 5.44 -17.74
CA GLY A 75 -10.18 6.58 -17.79
C GLY A 75 -10.23 7.43 -16.52
N TRP A 76 -9.40 7.13 -15.52
CA TRP A 76 -9.40 7.84 -14.25
C TRP A 76 -8.45 9.06 -14.28
N ARG A 77 -8.96 10.24 -13.94
CA ARG A 77 -8.22 11.50 -13.98
C ARG A 77 -8.33 12.32 -12.69
N ASN A 78 -9.30 11.99 -11.83
CA ASN A 78 -9.58 12.75 -10.61
C ASN A 78 -8.79 12.21 -9.41
N TYR A 79 -7.47 12.42 -9.42
CA TYR A 79 -6.56 12.11 -8.32
C TYR A 79 -5.46 13.18 -8.25
N SER A 80 -4.77 13.25 -7.11
CA SER A 80 -3.58 14.09 -6.93
C SER A 80 -2.34 13.23 -6.75
N ARG A 81 -1.20 13.64 -7.31
CA ARG A 81 0.06 12.93 -7.15
C ARG A 81 1.19 13.85 -6.71
N ALA A 82 2.13 13.32 -5.93
CA ALA A 82 3.36 14.01 -5.57
C ALA A 82 4.53 13.01 -5.44
N LEU A 83 5.73 13.45 -5.76
CA LEU A 83 6.94 12.70 -5.45
C LEU A 83 7.21 12.82 -3.95
N ALA A 84 7.32 11.69 -3.25
CA ALA A 84 7.59 11.71 -1.81
C ALA A 84 8.37 10.47 -1.40
N ASP A 85 9.45 10.69 -0.65
CA ASP A 85 10.18 9.64 0.06
C ASP A 85 9.83 9.71 1.55
N TRP A 86 9.06 8.74 2.00
CA TRP A 86 8.64 8.63 3.39
C TRP A 86 9.77 8.18 4.34
N LEU A 87 10.93 7.81 3.81
CA LEU A 87 12.14 7.48 4.58
C LEU A 87 13.11 8.66 4.67
N SER A 88 12.96 9.68 3.82
CA SER A 88 13.80 10.88 3.87
C SER A 88 13.66 11.60 5.22
N PRO A 89 14.74 12.11 5.83
CA PRO A 89 14.66 12.95 7.02
C PRO A 89 13.87 14.24 6.77
N GLU A 90 13.94 14.77 5.55
CA GLU A 90 13.21 15.96 5.16
C GLU A 90 11.72 15.67 4.99
N PRO A 91 10.83 16.58 5.41
CA PRO A 91 9.41 16.46 5.15
C PRO A 91 9.15 16.38 3.64
N ALA A 92 8.28 15.46 3.24
CA ALA A 92 7.82 15.43 1.86
C ALA A 92 7.08 16.73 1.54
N GLU A 93 7.53 17.43 0.50
CA GLU A 93 6.82 18.59 -0.04
C GLU A 93 5.63 18.11 -0.85
N LEU A 94 4.48 18.00 -0.19
CA LEU A 94 3.25 17.48 -0.78
C LEU A 94 2.41 18.56 -1.48
N GLY A 95 2.90 19.80 -1.52
CA GLY A 95 2.21 20.91 -2.20
C GLY A 95 0.80 21.11 -1.67
N SER A 96 -0.20 20.90 -2.52
CA SER A 96 -1.62 21.08 -2.18
C SER A 96 -2.27 19.88 -1.47
N PHE A 97 -1.50 18.86 -1.07
CA PHE A 97 -2.06 17.73 -0.34
C PHE A 97 -2.55 18.15 1.05
N PRO A 98 -3.60 17.50 1.57
CA PRO A 98 -4.03 17.72 2.94
C PRO A 98 -2.94 17.34 3.95
N SER A 99 -2.95 17.99 5.10
CA SER A 99 -2.06 17.64 6.22
C SER A 99 -2.42 16.29 6.84
N GLN A 100 -3.70 15.92 6.79
CA GLN A 100 -4.25 14.67 7.32
C GLN A 100 -5.25 14.04 6.37
N PHE A 101 -5.39 12.71 6.48
CA PHE A 101 -6.23 11.86 5.63
C PHE A 101 -7.19 11.03 6.48
N GLU A 102 -8.35 10.74 5.95
CA GLU A 102 -9.34 9.81 6.50
C GLU A 102 -8.82 8.37 6.45
N GLY A 103 -7.96 8.06 5.47
CA GLY A 103 -7.28 6.79 5.39
C GLY A 103 -5.93 6.88 4.67
N ILE A 104 -5.04 5.98 5.03
CA ILE A 104 -3.74 5.81 4.37
C ILE A 104 -3.57 4.34 4.02
N LEU A 105 -3.26 4.06 2.77
CA LEU A 105 -2.71 2.78 2.32
C LEU A 105 -1.19 2.87 2.35
N LEU A 106 -0.55 1.98 3.07
CA LEU A 106 0.88 1.76 3.04
C LEU A 106 1.16 0.34 2.51
N ASP A 107 1.23 0.20 1.17
CA ASP A 107 1.79 -0.99 0.53
C ASP A 107 3.32 -0.88 0.61
N ALA A 108 3.86 -1.36 1.73
CA ALA A 108 5.21 -1.04 2.13
C ALA A 108 6.27 -1.76 1.28
N PRO A 109 7.40 -1.11 0.99
CA PRO A 109 8.56 -1.81 0.45
C PRO A 109 8.95 -2.98 1.36
N CYS A 110 9.10 -4.16 0.78
CA CYS A 110 9.36 -5.40 1.51
C CYS A 110 10.28 -6.32 0.71
N SER A 111 10.66 -7.44 1.28
CA SER A 111 11.49 -8.47 0.62
C SER A 111 10.84 -9.07 -0.63
N GLY A 112 9.52 -8.95 -0.77
CA GLY A 112 8.77 -9.55 -1.88
C GLY A 112 8.70 -11.07 -1.82
N SER A 113 9.02 -11.68 -0.68
CA SER A 113 9.14 -13.14 -0.53
C SER A 113 7.84 -13.89 -0.82
N GLY A 114 6.68 -13.24 -0.67
CA GLY A 114 5.38 -13.80 -1.02
C GLY A 114 5.06 -13.81 -2.52
N SER A 115 5.87 -13.11 -3.33
CA SER A 115 5.66 -12.99 -4.79
C SER A 115 6.68 -13.80 -5.63
N TRP A 116 7.52 -14.62 -5.00
CA TRP A 116 8.58 -15.36 -5.70
C TRP A 116 8.06 -16.31 -6.78
N ARG A 117 6.84 -16.77 -6.64
CA ARG A 117 6.21 -17.59 -7.68
C ARG A 117 6.11 -16.84 -9.02
N ASN A 118 5.70 -15.58 -8.99
CA ASN A 118 5.57 -14.73 -10.17
C ASN A 118 6.88 -14.00 -10.51
N HIS A 119 7.79 -13.92 -9.56
CA HIS A 119 9.08 -13.25 -9.67
C HIS A 119 10.24 -14.16 -9.22
N PRO A 120 10.49 -15.30 -9.90
CA PRO A 120 11.48 -16.30 -9.43
C PRO A 120 12.91 -15.75 -9.36
N HIS A 121 13.23 -14.69 -10.09
CA HIS A 121 14.52 -14.01 -9.97
C HIS A 121 14.76 -13.40 -8.59
N LEU A 122 13.71 -12.99 -7.87
CA LEU A 122 13.83 -12.49 -6.49
C LEU A 122 14.25 -13.58 -5.52
N GLN A 123 13.90 -14.83 -5.79
CA GLN A 123 14.35 -15.98 -4.99
C GLN A 123 15.88 -16.16 -5.05
N LEU A 124 16.48 -15.86 -6.20
CA LEU A 124 17.95 -15.92 -6.34
C LEU A 124 18.66 -14.79 -5.58
N LEU A 125 17.99 -13.66 -5.42
CA LEU A 125 18.47 -12.52 -4.65
C LEU A 125 18.13 -12.64 -3.15
N GLY A 126 17.18 -13.52 -2.79
CA GLY A 126 16.68 -13.71 -1.42
C GLY A 126 17.78 -13.88 -0.36
N PRO A 127 18.84 -14.68 -0.60
CA PRO A 127 19.93 -14.83 0.38
C PRO A 127 20.71 -13.55 0.67
N SER A 128 20.68 -12.57 -0.24
CA SER A 128 21.33 -11.26 -0.07
C SER A 128 20.39 -10.16 0.47
N MET A 129 19.09 -10.45 0.58
CA MET A 129 18.09 -9.51 1.10
C MET A 129 17.86 -9.80 2.58
N ASN A 130 18.14 -8.81 3.42
CA ASN A 130 17.88 -8.90 4.86
C ASN A 130 16.47 -8.41 5.17
N PRO A 131 15.50 -9.27 5.55
CA PRO A 131 14.15 -8.85 5.88
C PRO A 131 14.08 -7.84 7.03
N MET A 132 15.04 -7.87 7.96
CA MET A 132 15.09 -6.93 9.08
C MET A 132 15.32 -5.48 8.62
N GLU A 133 16.08 -5.27 7.54
CA GLU A 133 16.27 -3.91 6.98
C GLU A 133 14.99 -3.35 6.39
N PHE A 134 14.12 -4.22 5.85
CA PHE A 134 12.80 -3.82 5.40
C PHE A 134 11.89 -3.52 6.59
N ALA A 135 11.92 -4.35 7.63
CA ALA A 135 11.16 -4.13 8.86
C ALA A 135 11.46 -2.74 9.48
N GLU A 136 12.73 -2.38 9.62
CA GLU A 136 13.15 -1.07 10.12
C GLU A 136 12.61 0.09 9.24
N LYS A 137 12.62 -0.07 7.93
CA LYS A 137 12.05 0.92 7.00
C LYS A 137 10.53 1.02 7.16
N GLN A 138 9.86 -0.11 7.28
CA GLN A 138 8.41 -0.20 7.45
C GLN A 138 7.96 0.45 8.76
N GLU A 139 8.64 0.21 9.87
CA GLU A 139 8.40 0.88 11.16
C GLU A 139 8.54 2.39 11.06
N ARG A 140 9.60 2.87 10.41
CA ARG A 140 9.84 4.31 10.20
C ARG A 140 8.72 4.93 9.37
N MET A 141 8.27 4.25 8.29
CA MET A 141 7.20 4.72 7.45
C MET A 141 5.86 4.75 8.20
N LEU A 142 5.52 3.68 8.94
CA LEU A 142 4.32 3.63 9.79
C LEU A 142 4.28 4.80 10.77
N ASN A 143 5.37 5.02 11.51
CA ASN A 143 5.46 6.10 12.49
C ASN A 143 5.27 7.48 11.85
N ARG A 144 5.84 7.70 10.67
CA ARG A 144 5.73 8.97 9.97
C ARG A 144 4.33 9.20 9.40
N LEU A 145 3.76 8.18 8.77
CA LEU A 145 2.44 8.25 8.18
C LEU A 145 1.33 8.36 9.23
N TRP A 146 1.54 7.78 10.42
CA TRP A 146 0.58 7.88 11.52
C TRP A 146 0.25 9.33 11.92
N THR A 147 1.20 10.23 11.82
CA THR A 147 0.97 11.66 12.10
C THR A 147 0.01 12.31 11.10
N ARG A 148 -0.14 11.69 9.94
CA ARG A 148 -1.03 12.15 8.86
C ARG A 148 -2.38 11.45 8.83
N VAL A 149 -2.59 10.43 9.65
CA VAL A 149 -3.91 9.85 9.88
C VAL A 149 -4.66 10.76 10.83
N ARG A 150 -5.86 11.19 10.47
CA ARG A 150 -6.73 11.97 11.39
C ARG A 150 -7.26 11.09 12.53
N SER A 151 -7.73 11.70 13.60
CA SER A 151 -8.48 10.98 14.65
C SER A 151 -9.74 10.33 14.03
N GLY A 152 -10.02 9.08 14.38
CA GLY A 152 -11.06 8.24 13.79
C GLY A 152 -10.69 7.64 12.42
N GLY A 153 -9.55 8.05 11.83
CA GLY A 153 -9.09 7.57 10.52
C GLY A 153 -8.38 6.22 10.58
N PHE A 154 -7.97 5.73 9.42
CA PHE A 154 -7.44 4.37 9.25
C PHE A 154 -6.06 4.37 8.59
N LEU A 155 -5.25 3.38 8.93
CA LEU A 155 -4.06 3.01 8.20
C LEU A 155 -4.16 1.53 7.81
N LEU A 156 -4.19 1.28 6.51
CA LEU A 156 -4.12 -0.06 5.94
C LEU A 156 -2.67 -0.35 5.55
N TYR A 157 -2.02 -1.17 6.36
CA TYR A 157 -0.67 -1.66 6.11
C TYR A 157 -0.72 -2.93 5.28
N ALA A 158 0.13 -3.04 4.27
CA ALA A 158 0.23 -4.24 3.44
C ALA A 158 1.68 -4.51 3.02
N THR A 159 2.01 -5.79 2.84
CA THR A 159 3.27 -6.27 2.27
C THR A 159 3.03 -7.50 1.41
N CYS A 160 3.89 -7.74 0.44
CA CYS A 160 3.99 -9.03 -0.24
C CYS A 160 5.12 -9.89 0.35
N SER A 161 5.24 -9.94 1.68
CA SER A 161 6.21 -10.75 2.42
C SER A 161 5.53 -11.90 3.17
N VAL A 162 6.26 -13.00 3.35
CA VAL A 162 5.85 -14.13 4.23
C VAL A 162 6.60 -14.12 5.56
N TYR A 163 7.49 -13.17 5.79
CA TYR A 163 8.28 -13.07 7.02
C TYR A 163 7.51 -12.29 8.10
N SER A 164 7.39 -12.89 9.29
CA SER A 164 6.72 -12.24 10.44
C SER A 164 7.40 -10.93 10.83
N CYS A 165 8.74 -10.85 10.70
CA CYS A 165 9.48 -9.63 11.01
C CYS A 165 9.09 -8.43 10.12
N GLU A 166 8.55 -8.66 8.93
CA GLU A 166 8.02 -7.61 8.04
C GLU A 166 6.50 -7.41 8.20
N ASN A 167 5.82 -8.26 8.94
CA ASN A 167 4.37 -8.35 9.05
C ASN A 167 3.92 -8.14 10.50
N GLU A 168 3.62 -9.23 11.21
CA GLU A 168 3.06 -9.21 12.56
C GLU A 168 3.96 -8.49 13.57
N ASP A 169 5.28 -8.67 13.46
CA ASP A 169 6.24 -8.07 14.40
C ASP A 169 6.32 -6.56 14.23
N VAL A 170 6.29 -6.05 12.97
CA VAL A 170 6.21 -4.62 12.66
C VAL A 170 4.92 -4.02 13.20
N VAL A 171 3.78 -4.67 12.93
CA VAL A 171 2.46 -4.19 13.40
C VAL A 171 2.41 -4.17 14.92
N LYS A 172 2.87 -5.23 15.59
CA LYS A 172 2.93 -5.31 17.05
C LYS A 172 3.81 -4.21 17.64
N GLY A 173 5.04 -4.05 17.15
CA GLY A 173 5.96 -3.02 17.63
C GLY A 173 5.38 -1.61 17.46
N PHE A 174 4.68 -1.36 16.34
CA PHE A 174 3.97 -0.11 16.12
C PHE A 174 2.85 0.11 17.15
N LEU A 175 1.98 -0.88 17.36
CA LEU A 175 0.86 -0.80 18.32
C LEU A 175 1.35 -0.56 19.75
N ASP A 176 2.41 -1.26 20.16
CA ASP A 176 3.02 -1.11 21.48
C ASP A 176 3.59 0.33 21.70
N SER A 177 3.97 1.00 20.60
CA SER A 177 4.51 2.36 20.62
C SER A 177 3.46 3.48 20.52
N LYS A 178 2.18 3.18 20.22
CA LYS A 178 1.11 4.14 19.91
C LYS A 178 -0.15 3.86 20.72
N GLU A 179 -0.34 4.58 21.83
CA GLU A 179 -1.53 4.44 22.68
C GLU A 179 -2.84 4.81 21.97
N ASP A 180 -2.75 5.67 20.96
CA ASP A 180 -3.89 6.11 20.13
C ASP A 180 -4.20 5.16 18.96
N SER A 181 -3.53 4.01 18.86
CA SER A 181 -3.77 3.00 17.85
C SER A 181 -4.68 1.88 18.32
N HIS A 182 -5.46 1.31 17.40
CA HIS A 182 -6.29 0.13 17.62
C HIS A 182 -6.27 -0.77 16.40
N LEU A 183 -5.77 -2.00 16.56
CA LEU A 183 -5.79 -3.00 15.49
C LEU A 183 -7.22 -3.53 15.33
N LEU A 184 -7.79 -3.39 14.14
CA LEU A 184 -9.09 -3.95 13.81
C LEU A 184 -8.96 -5.40 13.37
N PHE A 185 -8.00 -5.70 12.54
CA PHE A 185 -7.57 -7.05 12.15
C PHE A 185 -6.19 -7.02 11.51
N ASP A 186 -5.56 -8.19 11.46
CA ASP A 186 -4.47 -8.52 10.57
C ASP A 186 -4.65 -9.94 9.99
N ARG A 187 -4.17 -10.15 8.77
CA ARG A 187 -4.32 -11.45 8.10
C ARG A 187 -3.48 -11.58 6.83
N TYR A 188 -3.23 -12.82 6.46
CA TYR A 188 -2.71 -13.14 5.13
C TYR A 188 -3.84 -13.31 4.12
N LEU A 189 -3.68 -12.69 2.97
CA LEU A 189 -4.54 -12.80 1.81
C LEU A 189 -3.90 -13.78 0.83
N ASN A 190 -4.19 -15.05 1.01
CA ASN A 190 -3.68 -16.10 0.14
C ASN A 190 -4.71 -16.46 -0.92
N ALA A 191 -4.25 -16.61 -2.15
CA ALA A 191 -5.10 -17.04 -3.27
C ALA A 191 -5.15 -18.58 -3.42
N SER A 192 -4.58 -19.35 -2.49
CA SER A 192 -4.64 -20.81 -2.48
C SER A 192 -6.09 -21.31 -2.26
N PRO A 193 -6.56 -22.34 -2.98
CA PRO A 193 -5.85 -23.26 -3.89
C PRO A 193 -5.67 -22.76 -5.32
N GLN A 194 -6.24 -21.64 -5.71
CA GLN A 194 -6.21 -21.14 -7.08
C GLN A 194 -4.82 -20.61 -7.51
N GLY A 195 -3.91 -20.44 -6.53
CA GLY A 195 -2.60 -19.84 -6.75
C GLY A 195 -2.67 -18.33 -6.69
N GLY A 196 -1.54 -17.67 -6.63
CA GLY A 196 -1.35 -16.24 -6.46
C GLY A 196 -0.22 -15.99 -5.48
N ASP A 197 0.09 -14.71 -5.30
CA ASP A 197 1.08 -14.27 -4.32
C ASP A 197 0.53 -14.39 -2.89
N THR A 198 1.39 -14.27 -1.90
CA THR A 198 1.00 -14.08 -0.52
C THR A 198 1.09 -12.60 -0.21
N LEU A 199 -0.01 -12.02 0.25
CA LEU A 199 -0.07 -10.66 0.74
C LEU A 199 -0.46 -10.68 2.22
N TYR A 200 0.21 -9.89 3.05
CA TYR A 200 -0.22 -9.61 4.41
C TYR A 200 -0.92 -8.26 4.45
N ALA A 201 -1.96 -8.12 5.25
CA ALA A 201 -2.66 -6.85 5.46
C ALA A 201 -3.10 -6.68 6.91
N ALA A 202 -2.92 -5.48 7.45
CA ALA A 202 -3.39 -5.08 8.78
C ALA A 202 -4.12 -3.73 8.70
N LEU A 203 -5.31 -3.66 9.28
CA LEU A 203 -6.07 -2.41 9.38
C LEU A 203 -6.00 -1.88 10.79
N ILE A 204 -5.45 -0.66 10.93
CA ILE A 204 -5.24 0.03 12.19
C ILE A 204 -6.09 1.30 12.20
N GLN A 205 -6.86 1.50 13.25
CA GLN A 205 -7.66 2.72 13.46
C GLN A 205 -6.98 3.64 14.47
N LYS A 206 -7.01 4.93 14.20
CA LYS A 206 -6.58 5.98 15.13
C LYS A 206 -7.75 6.39 16.01
N LYS A 207 -7.53 6.38 17.32
CA LYS A 207 -8.54 6.84 18.30
C LYS A 207 -8.76 8.34 18.24
#